data_6cc38217dd1292ec9a26a304e0f84dc7
#
_entry.id   6cc38217dd1292ec9a26a304e0f84dc7
#
_cell.length_a   1.000
_cell.length_b   1.000
_cell.length_c   1.000
_cell.angle_alpha   90.00
_cell.angle_beta   90.00
_cell.angle_gamma   90.00
#
_symmetry.space_group_name_H-M   'P 1'
#
loop_
_entity.id
_entity.type
_entity.pdbx_description
1 polymer ?
#
loop_
_entity_poly.entity_id
_entity_poly.type
_entity_poly.pdbx_seq_one_letter_code
_entity_poly.pdbx_strand_id
1 'polypeptide(L)'
;EIVSGSTPKTNIDEYWEGTIKWITPAELNDDTYIITDSVRKITELAVKKTGLKSFPEGTVILSSRAPIGKVAIAGCEMYCNQGFKNLICSKKINNKYLYWFLKGNTVFLNSLGRGATFKELSKSIVSNIEINLPDIVYQKKAVETLEKVSEIIALRKRELSSLDDLIKARFVEMFGNPATPGDK
;
A
#
# COMPACT_ATOMS: atom_id res chain seq x y z
N GLU A 1 0.84 18.28 1.47
CA GLU A 1 0.53 18.39 0.03
C GLU A 1 -0.03 17.05 -0.48
N ILE A 2 -0.98 17.11 -1.47
CA ILE A 2 -1.54 15.90 -2.09
C ILE A 2 -1.18 15.87 -3.57
N VAL A 3 -0.47 14.83 -3.98
CA VAL A 3 -0.05 14.55 -5.36
C VAL A 3 -0.84 13.37 -5.91
N SER A 4 -1.40 13.52 -7.11
CA SER A 4 -2.04 12.41 -7.85
C SER A 4 -1.19 12.06 -9.05
N GLY A 5 -1.17 10.78 -9.40
CA GLY A 5 -0.47 10.32 -10.58
C GLY A 5 -1.32 10.25 -11.84
N SER A 6 -0.72 9.79 -12.89
CA SER A 6 -1.38 9.45 -14.16
C SER A 6 -0.69 8.28 -14.83
N THR A 7 -1.35 7.72 -15.86
CA THR A 7 -0.81 6.60 -16.61
C THR A 7 -0.29 7.09 -17.96
N PRO A 8 1.00 6.88 -18.28
CA PRO A 8 1.50 7.09 -19.64
C PRO A 8 0.71 6.26 -20.64
N LYS A 9 0.63 6.73 -21.88
CA LYS A 9 -0.05 5.97 -22.94
C LYS A 9 0.56 4.57 -23.08
N THR A 10 -0.26 3.56 -22.90
CA THR A 10 0.19 2.15 -22.89
C THR A 10 0.56 1.61 -24.28
N ASN A 11 0.10 2.27 -25.33
CA ASN A 11 0.42 1.93 -26.71
C ASN A 11 1.71 2.60 -27.25
N ILE A 12 2.50 3.24 -26.40
CA ILE A 12 3.79 3.82 -26.74
C ILE A 12 4.85 3.05 -25.94
N ASP A 13 5.48 2.09 -26.57
CA ASP A 13 6.44 1.18 -25.93
C ASP A 13 7.64 1.94 -25.34
N GLU A 14 8.09 3.02 -26.00
CA GLU A 14 9.16 3.88 -25.54
C GLU A 14 8.93 4.53 -24.15
N TYR A 15 7.68 4.50 -23.64
CA TYR A 15 7.37 5.04 -22.30
C TYR A 15 7.60 4.03 -21.19
N TRP A 16 7.79 2.76 -21.53
CA TRP A 16 7.83 1.64 -20.60
C TRP A 16 9.20 0.97 -20.54
N GLU A 17 9.38 0.05 -19.57
CA GLU A 17 10.61 -0.71 -19.36
C GLU A 17 11.88 0.14 -19.12
N GLY A 18 11.69 1.34 -18.56
CA GLY A 18 12.78 2.19 -18.10
C GLY A 18 13.29 1.79 -16.71
N THR A 19 13.83 2.79 -16.00
CA THR A 19 14.38 2.60 -14.64
C THR A 19 13.58 3.32 -13.57
N ILE A 20 12.63 4.18 -13.96
CA ILE A 20 11.84 5.03 -13.07
C ILE A 20 10.65 4.24 -12.51
N LYS A 21 10.54 4.17 -11.21
CA LYS A 21 9.52 3.40 -10.50
C LYS A 21 8.15 4.04 -10.64
N TRP A 22 7.17 3.24 -11.08
CA TRP A 22 5.80 3.68 -11.31
C TRP A 22 4.82 2.61 -10.81
N ILE A 23 4.12 2.93 -9.73
CA ILE A 23 3.28 2.00 -8.99
C ILE A 23 1.80 2.09 -9.33
N THR A 24 1.11 0.98 -9.10
CA THR A 24 -0.35 0.85 -9.19
C THR A 24 -0.94 0.29 -7.90
N PRO A 25 -2.25 0.48 -7.62
CA PRO A 25 -2.89 -0.07 -6.42
C PRO A 25 -2.84 -1.60 -6.32
N ALA A 26 -2.63 -2.31 -7.43
CA ALA A 26 -2.49 -3.76 -7.44
C ALA A 26 -1.22 -4.24 -6.72
N GLU A 27 -0.19 -3.39 -6.65
CA GLU A 27 1.08 -3.70 -6.01
C GLU A 27 1.05 -3.57 -4.48
N LEU A 28 0.01 -2.92 -3.94
CA LEU A 28 -0.20 -2.84 -2.50
C LEU A 28 -1.11 -3.96 -2.01
N ASN A 29 -0.71 -4.61 -0.92
CA ASN A 29 -1.52 -5.56 -0.16
C ASN A 29 -1.70 -5.08 1.30
N ASP A 30 -2.41 -5.86 2.10
CA ASP A 30 -2.69 -5.47 3.49
C ASP A 30 -1.45 -5.46 4.39
N ASP A 31 -0.39 -6.17 4.00
CA ASP A 31 0.86 -6.24 4.75
C ASP A 31 1.92 -5.24 4.24
N THR A 32 1.62 -4.51 3.14
CA THR A 32 2.55 -3.51 2.60
C THR A 32 2.69 -2.34 3.56
N TYR A 33 3.90 -2.13 4.10
CA TYR A 33 4.20 -1.00 4.96
C TYR A 33 5.07 0.04 4.25
N ILE A 34 6.21 -0.38 3.73
CA ILE A 34 7.11 0.45 2.93
C ILE A 34 7.25 -0.19 1.55
N ILE A 35 7.13 0.63 0.50
CA ILE A 35 7.34 0.18 -0.87
C ILE A 35 8.57 0.89 -1.46
N THR A 36 9.52 0.10 -1.96
CA THR A 36 10.82 0.58 -2.45
C THR A 36 11.05 0.31 -3.93
N ASP A 37 10.19 -0.47 -4.57
CA ASP A 37 10.27 -0.79 -6.00
C ASP A 37 8.87 -0.89 -6.61
N SER A 38 8.79 -1.05 -7.91
CA SER A 38 7.56 -1.23 -8.68
C SER A 38 7.73 -2.33 -9.72
N VAL A 39 6.66 -3.04 -10.00
CA VAL A 39 6.62 -4.08 -11.03
C VAL A 39 6.86 -3.48 -12.42
N ARG A 40 6.18 -2.35 -12.70
CA ARG A 40 6.34 -1.62 -13.95
C ARG A 40 7.23 -0.40 -13.72
N LYS A 41 8.06 -0.13 -14.72
CA LYS A 41 8.96 1.04 -14.74
C LYS A 41 8.69 1.87 -15.98
N ILE A 42 8.88 3.17 -15.86
CA ILE A 42 8.72 4.11 -16.96
C ILE A 42 10.07 4.76 -17.32
N THR A 43 10.11 5.38 -18.47
CA THR A 43 11.29 6.07 -18.99
C THR A 43 11.24 7.56 -18.66
N GLU A 44 12.40 8.23 -18.71
CA GLU A 44 12.49 9.69 -18.62
C GLU A 44 11.67 10.38 -19.72
N LEU A 45 11.56 9.75 -20.90
CA LEU A 45 10.77 10.25 -22.00
C LEU A 45 9.27 10.31 -21.61
N ALA A 46 8.78 9.26 -20.95
CA ALA A 46 7.41 9.22 -20.44
C ALA A 46 7.17 10.38 -19.47
N VAL A 47 8.06 10.59 -18.49
CA VAL A 47 7.94 11.67 -17.51
C VAL A 47 7.90 13.04 -18.21
N LYS A 48 8.82 13.31 -19.11
CA LYS A 48 8.90 14.60 -19.85
C LYS A 48 7.68 14.86 -20.71
N LYS A 49 7.20 13.84 -21.43
CA LYS A 49 6.10 13.99 -22.41
C LYS A 49 4.72 14.01 -21.78
N THR A 50 4.54 13.39 -20.61
CA THR A 50 3.23 13.29 -19.95
C THR A 50 3.07 14.23 -18.76
N GLY A 51 4.12 14.93 -18.34
CA GLY A 51 4.08 15.85 -17.21
C GLY A 51 3.79 15.14 -15.88
N LEU A 52 4.17 13.89 -15.76
CA LEU A 52 4.03 13.11 -14.52
C LEU A 52 4.77 13.80 -13.37
N LYS A 53 4.14 13.77 -12.20
CA LYS A 53 4.74 14.30 -10.97
C LYS A 53 5.20 13.14 -10.10
N SER A 54 6.45 13.17 -9.68
CA SER A 54 6.97 12.29 -8.65
C SER A 54 6.49 12.71 -7.26
N PHE A 55 6.67 11.83 -6.32
CA PHE A 55 6.58 12.12 -4.90
C PHE A 55 7.81 11.55 -4.19
N PRO A 56 8.35 12.25 -3.17
CA PRO A 56 9.58 11.87 -2.50
C PRO A 56 9.41 10.68 -1.57
N GLU A 57 10.53 10.12 -1.13
CA GLU A 57 10.61 9.20 0.00
C GLU A 57 9.85 9.75 1.22
N GLY A 58 9.23 8.86 1.99
CA GLY A 58 8.44 9.20 3.17
C GLY A 58 7.01 9.65 2.87
N THR A 59 6.61 9.79 1.60
CA THR A 59 5.23 10.10 1.21
C THR A 59 4.30 8.96 1.59
N VAL A 60 3.15 9.27 2.19
CA VAL A 60 2.11 8.28 2.47
C VAL A 60 1.23 8.11 1.23
N ILE A 61 1.23 6.90 0.71
CA ILE A 61 0.53 6.51 -0.51
C ILE A 61 -0.84 5.96 -0.10
N LEU A 62 -1.92 6.53 -0.64
CA LEU A 62 -3.29 6.08 -0.40
C LEU A 62 -3.95 5.69 -1.70
N SER A 63 -4.40 4.42 -1.83
CA SER A 63 -5.23 4.04 -2.96
C SER A 63 -6.59 4.73 -2.85
N SER A 64 -6.95 5.47 -3.90
CA SER A 64 -8.19 6.23 -3.95
C SER A 64 -9.32 5.50 -4.67
N ARG A 65 -9.04 4.35 -5.31
CA ARG A 65 -10.01 3.51 -6.01
C ARG A 65 -9.52 2.07 -6.19
N ALA A 66 -10.44 1.14 -6.34
CA ALA A 66 -10.28 -0.24 -6.79
C ALA A 66 -9.18 -1.09 -6.11
N PRO A 67 -9.17 -1.28 -4.82
CA PRO A 67 -10.05 -0.80 -3.76
C PRO A 67 -9.55 0.51 -3.13
N ILE A 68 -10.44 1.25 -2.46
CA ILE A 68 -10.09 2.39 -1.62
C ILE A 68 -9.45 1.89 -0.32
N GLY A 69 -8.41 2.57 0.16
CA GLY A 69 -7.91 2.41 1.53
C GLY A 69 -6.69 1.50 1.68
N LYS A 70 -6.07 1.01 0.58
CA LYS A 70 -4.72 0.47 0.68
C LYS A 70 -3.73 1.60 0.95
N VAL A 71 -2.84 1.40 1.91
CA VAL A 71 -1.90 2.43 2.37
C VAL A 71 -0.49 1.86 2.41
N ALA A 72 0.49 2.66 1.99
CA ALA A 72 1.91 2.35 2.14
C ALA A 72 2.71 3.64 2.34
N ILE A 73 3.98 3.53 2.67
CA ILE A 73 4.94 4.63 2.72
C ILE A 73 5.95 4.44 1.59
N ALA A 74 6.21 5.47 0.81
CA ALA A 74 7.24 5.46 -0.21
C ALA A 74 8.63 5.34 0.45
N GLY A 75 9.39 4.32 0.11
CA GLY A 75 10.77 4.13 0.59
C GLY A 75 11.82 4.75 -0.34
N CYS A 76 11.39 5.37 -1.43
CA CYS A 76 12.21 6.15 -2.35
C CYS A 76 11.31 7.07 -3.18
N GLU A 77 11.92 7.93 -4.01
CA GLU A 77 11.17 8.70 -4.99
C GLU A 77 10.47 7.78 -6.01
N MET A 78 9.19 8.03 -6.26
CA MET A 78 8.35 7.21 -7.11
C MET A 78 7.33 8.03 -7.89
N TYR A 79 6.75 7.39 -8.91
CA TYR A 79 5.58 7.85 -9.65
C TYR A 79 4.45 6.86 -9.48
N CYS A 80 3.24 7.24 -9.83
CA CYS A 80 2.09 6.34 -9.74
C CYS A 80 1.03 6.62 -10.81
N ASN A 81 0.08 5.70 -10.93
CA ASN A 81 -1.11 5.93 -11.72
C ASN A 81 -2.12 6.85 -11.01
N GLN A 82 -3.23 7.17 -11.70
CA GLN A 82 -4.30 8.03 -11.16
C GLN A 82 -5.09 7.39 -10.01
N GLY A 83 -4.87 6.12 -9.70
CA GLY A 83 -5.56 5.40 -8.62
C GLY A 83 -5.07 5.75 -7.21
N PHE A 84 -4.16 6.70 -7.08
CA PHE A 84 -3.61 7.13 -5.81
C PHE A 84 -3.84 8.61 -5.50
N LYS A 85 -3.87 8.91 -4.21
CA LYS A 85 -3.71 10.24 -3.63
C LYS A 85 -2.54 10.15 -2.65
N ASN A 86 -1.39 10.69 -3.04
CA ASN A 86 -0.15 10.60 -2.28
C ASN A 86 -0.02 11.82 -1.37
N LEU A 87 0.18 11.60 -0.09
CA LEU A 87 0.19 12.65 0.94
C LEU A 87 1.64 12.91 1.37
N ILE A 88 2.20 14.03 0.92
CA ILE A 88 3.51 14.51 1.36
C ILE A 88 3.32 15.22 2.69
N CYS A 89 3.92 14.63 3.74
CA CYS A 89 3.78 15.12 5.10
C CYS A 89 4.58 16.42 5.35
N SER A 90 4.03 17.31 6.15
CA SER A 90 4.77 18.45 6.70
C SER A 90 5.50 18.06 7.98
N LYS A 91 6.34 18.94 8.52
CA LYS A 91 7.04 18.71 9.81
C LYS A 91 6.10 18.54 11.01
N LYS A 92 4.83 18.89 10.89
CA LYS A 92 3.83 18.76 11.96
C LYS A 92 3.27 17.36 12.12
N ILE A 93 3.37 16.53 11.09
CA ILE A 93 2.80 15.18 11.08
C ILE A 93 3.86 14.15 10.72
N ASN A 94 3.98 13.13 11.57
CA ASN A 94 4.80 11.96 11.29
C ASN A 94 4.13 11.10 10.22
N ASN A 95 4.86 10.71 9.19
CA ASN A 95 4.30 9.92 8.08
C ASN A 95 3.79 8.54 8.51
N LYS A 96 4.47 7.87 9.46
CA LYS A 96 4.02 6.60 10.02
C LYS A 96 2.73 6.77 10.84
N TYR A 97 2.58 7.89 11.56
CA TYR A 97 1.34 8.22 12.26
C TYR A 97 0.18 8.39 11.28
N LEU A 98 0.40 9.12 10.18
CA LEU A 98 -0.59 9.26 9.11
C LEU A 98 -0.92 7.91 8.45
N TYR A 99 0.09 7.06 8.20
CA TYR A 99 -0.12 5.72 7.69
C TYR A 99 -1.07 4.91 8.58
N TRP A 100 -0.79 4.85 9.88
CA TRP A 100 -1.62 4.10 10.83
C TRP A 100 -3.04 4.67 10.96
N PHE A 101 -3.17 5.99 10.93
CA PHE A 101 -4.48 6.64 10.91
C PHE A 101 -5.31 6.20 9.70
N LEU A 102 -4.74 6.29 8.51
CA LEU A 102 -5.45 5.91 7.27
C LEU A 102 -5.75 4.41 7.23
N LYS A 103 -4.81 3.57 7.64
CA LYS A 103 -4.99 2.11 7.68
C LYS A 103 -6.08 1.70 8.67
N GLY A 104 -6.14 2.31 9.84
CA GLY A 104 -7.18 2.05 10.84
C GLY A 104 -8.57 2.58 10.46
N ASN A 105 -8.65 3.48 9.48
CA ASN A 105 -9.90 4.12 9.06
C ASN A 105 -10.39 3.70 7.66
N THR A 106 -10.01 2.51 7.19
CA THR A 106 -10.36 2.03 5.84
C THR A 106 -11.87 2.01 5.58
N VAL A 107 -12.68 1.61 6.57
CA VAL A 107 -14.15 1.61 6.47
C VAL A 107 -14.68 3.02 6.27
N PHE A 108 -14.19 3.98 7.05
CA PHE A 108 -14.54 5.39 6.91
C PHE A 108 -14.11 5.95 5.55
N LEU A 109 -12.90 5.68 5.10
CA LEU A 109 -12.42 6.09 3.76
C LEU A 109 -13.33 5.55 2.65
N ASN A 110 -13.74 4.30 2.73
CA ASN A 110 -14.67 3.69 1.78
C ASN A 110 -16.05 4.36 1.79
N SER A 111 -16.54 4.83 2.95
CA SER A 111 -17.81 5.55 3.06
C SER A 111 -17.79 6.93 2.39
N LEU A 112 -16.61 7.55 2.30
CA LEU A 112 -16.42 8.84 1.64
C LEU A 112 -16.33 8.73 0.11
N GLY A 113 -16.11 7.51 -0.42
CA GLY A 113 -15.98 7.27 -1.86
C GLY A 113 -17.24 7.66 -2.62
N ARG A 114 -17.09 8.35 -3.74
CA ARG A 114 -18.16 8.79 -4.65
C ARG A 114 -18.01 8.10 -6.00
N GLY A 115 -19.14 7.84 -6.65
CA GLY A 115 -19.24 7.22 -7.96
C GLY A 115 -20.27 6.10 -7.99
N ALA A 116 -21.06 6.03 -9.09
CA ALA A 116 -22.14 5.06 -9.24
C ALA A 116 -21.60 3.64 -9.54
N THR A 117 -20.64 3.54 -10.44
CA THR A 117 -20.06 2.24 -10.88
C THR A 117 -18.78 1.91 -10.11
N PHE A 118 -17.91 2.91 -9.93
CA PHE A 118 -16.66 2.76 -9.19
C PHE A 118 -16.51 3.92 -8.21
N LYS A 119 -16.42 3.57 -6.92
CA LYS A 119 -16.15 4.56 -5.89
C LYS A 119 -14.72 5.07 -6.00
N GLU A 120 -14.55 6.39 -5.90
CA GLU A 120 -13.24 7.04 -5.85
C GLU A 120 -13.22 8.15 -4.80
N LEU A 121 -12.07 8.32 -4.13
CA LEU A 121 -11.76 9.49 -3.31
C LEU A 121 -11.14 10.56 -4.18
N SER A 122 -11.85 11.67 -4.38
CA SER A 122 -11.27 12.85 -5.03
C SER A 122 -10.21 13.50 -4.14
N LYS A 123 -9.35 14.34 -4.75
CA LYS A 123 -8.39 15.15 -3.99
C LYS A 123 -9.08 16.04 -2.96
N SER A 124 -10.23 16.61 -3.32
CA SER A 124 -11.02 17.45 -2.40
C SER A 124 -11.53 16.65 -1.20
N ILE A 125 -12.05 15.43 -1.40
CA ILE A 125 -12.49 14.57 -0.30
C ILE A 125 -11.32 14.29 0.64
N VAL A 126 -10.17 13.88 0.11
CA VAL A 126 -8.98 13.56 0.93
C VAL A 126 -8.46 14.80 1.66
N SER A 127 -8.51 15.98 1.04
CA SER A 127 -8.08 17.24 1.68
C SER A 127 -8.95 17.67 2.87
N ASN A 128 -10.21 17.22 2.90
CA ASN A 128 -11.17 17.56 3.95
C ASN A 128 -11.24 16.50 5.06
N ILE A 129 -10.41 15.46 5.01
CA ILE A 129 -10.33 14.49 6.10
C ILE A 129 -9.65 15.16 7.30
N GLU A 130 -10.40 15.27 8.38
CA GLU A 130 -9.87 15.79 9.64
C GLU A 130 -9.12 14.69 10.40
N ILE A 131 -7.95 15.03 10.91
CA ILE A 131 -7.13 14.18 11.74
C ILE A 131 -6.81 14.88 13.05
N ASN A 132 -7.05 14.20 14.17
CA ASN A 132 -6.54 14.69 15.45
C ASN A 132 -5.00 14.63 15.44
N LEU A 133 -4.36 15.77 15.62
CA LEU A 133 -2.92 15.92 15.48
C LEU A 133 -2.29 16.32 16.82
N PRO A 134 -1.98 15.36 17.70
CA PRO A 134 -1.24 15.63 18.92
C PRO A 134 0.20 16.08 18.60
N ASP A 135 0.96 16.44 19.62
CA ASP A 135 2.37 16.78 19.44
C ASP A 135 3.18 15.63 18.82
N ILE A 136 4.33 15.96 18.22
CA ILE A 136 5.15 15.02 17.48
C ILE A 136 5.74 13.90 18.35
N VAL A 137 5.93 14.15 19.66
CA VAL A 137 6.43 13.16 20.62
C VAL A 137 5.37 12.10 20.86
N TYR A 138 4.14 12.53 21.08
CA TYR A 138 3.01 11.61 21.24
C TYR A 138 2.78 10.79 19.96
N GLN A 139 2.83 11.44 18.78
CA GLN A 139 2.69 10.73 17.49
C GLN A 139 3.73 9.60 17.37
N LYS A 140 5.01 9.88 17.69
CA LYS A 140 6.07 8.87 17.64
C LYS A 140 5.81 7.72 18.62
N LYS A 141 5.41 8.01 19.86
CA LYS A 141 5.08 6.98 20.85
C LYS A 141 3.90 6.10 20.41
N ALA A 142 2.87 6.69 19.83
CA ALA A 142 1.75 5.94 19.28
C ALA A 142 2.20 5.01 18.14
N VAL A 143 3.04 5.50 17.24
CA VAL A 143 3.62 4.69 16.14
C VAL A 143 4.41 3.51 16.70
N GLU A 144 5.32 3.73 17.65
CA GLU A 144 6.13 2.65 18.28
C GLU A 144 5.24 1.56 18.88
N THR A 145 4.13 1.96 19.52
CA THR A 145 3.18 1.00 20.10
C THR A 145 2.48 0.19 19.00
N LEU A 146 1.98 0.85 17.95
CA LEU A 146 1.29 0.20 16.83
C LEU A 146 2.21 -0.71 16.02
N GLU A 147 3.48 -0.32 15.81
CA GLU A 147 4.49 -1.16 15.15
C GLU A 147 4.75 -2.44 15.96
N LYS A 148 4.94 -2.34 17.28
CA LYS A 148 5.10 -3.52 18.16
C LYS A 148 3.90 -4.46 18.12
N VAL A 149 2.69 -3.91 18.18
CA VAL A 149 1.45 -4.71 18.09
C VAL A 149 1.37 -5.41 16.73
N SER A 150 1.66 -4.68 15.65
CA SER A 150 1.67 -5.25 14.30
C SER A 150 2.69 -6.37 14.14
N GLU A 151 3.89 -6.20 14.71
CA GLU A 151 4.92 -7.23 14.73
C GLU A 151 4.46 -8.50 15.47
N ILE A 152 3.86 -8.34 16.66
CA ILE A 152 3.32 -9.46 17.43
C ILE A 152 2.24 -10.19 16.63
N ILE A 153 1.33 -9.47 15.98
CA ILE A 153 0.29 -10.06 15.13
C ILE A 153 0.92 -10.85 13.97
N ALA A 154 1.94 -10.30 13.32
CA ALA A 154 2.63 -10.97 12.22
C ALA A 154 3.37 -12.25 12.68
N LEU A 155 3.97 -12.21 13.86
CA LEU A 155 4.60 -13.38 14.48
C LEU A 155 3.56 -14.47 14.78
N ARG A 156 2.44 -14.12 15.39
CA ARG A 156 1.37 -15.06 15.71
C ARG A 156 0.75 -15.72 14.46
N LYS A 157 0.55 -14.93 13.39
CA LYS A 157 0.09 -15.49 12.11
C LYS A 157 1.07 -16.50 11.55
N ARG A 158 2.38 -16.25 11.64
CA ARG A 158 3.42 -17.20 11.21
C ARG A 158 3.44 -18.46 12.06
N GLU A 159 3.31 -18.33 13.38
CA GLU A 159 3.21 -19.48 14.29
C GLU A 159 2.01 -20.37 13.93
N LEU A 160 0.83 -19.77 13.73
CA LEU A 160 -0.38 -20.50 13.33
C LEU A 160 -0.17 -21.24 12.00
N SER A 161 0.39 -20.56 10.98
CA SER A 161 0.69 -21.21 9.71
C SER A 161 1.65 -22.40 9.86
N SER A 162 2.68 -22.26 10.70
CA SER A 162 3.64 -23.34 10.96
C SER A 162 2.99 -24.53 11.69
N LEU A 163 2.04 -24.26 12.60
CA LEU A 163 1.27 -25.32 13.27
C LEU A 163 0.35 -26.05 12.29
N ASP A 164 -0.31 -25.33 11.38
CA ASP A 164 -1.13 -25.95 10.33
C ASP A 164 -0.30 -26.83 9.41
N ASP A 165 0.90 -26.40 9.04
CA ASP A 165 1.82 -27.18 8.22
C ASP A 165 2.32 -28.42 8.97
N LEU A 166 2.60 -28.31 10.27
CA LEU A 166 2.97 -29.44 11.13
C LEU A 166 1.83 -30.46 11.22
N ILE A 167 0.59 -30.01 11.41
CA ILE A 167 -0.59 -30.90 11.44
C ILE A 167 -0.72 -31.65 10.12
N LYS A 168 -0.58 -30.96 8.98
CA LYS A 168 -0.63 -31.59 7.65
C LYS A 168 0.49 -32.61 7.47
N ALA A 169 1.73 -32.25 7.84
CA ALA A 169 2.87 -33.14 7.73
C ALA A 169 2.66 -34.43 8.60
N ARG A 170 2.17 -34.25 9.83
CA ARG A 170 1.89 -35.38 10.75
C ARG A 170 0.76 -36.25 10.22
N PHE A 171 -0.27 -35.67 9.63
CA PHE A 171 -1.35 -36.42 8.99
C PHE A 171 -0.81 -37.31 7.85
N VAL A 172 0.02 -36.70 6.96
CA VAL A 172 0.64 -37.46 5.85
C VAL A 172 1.56 -38.56 6.34
N GLU A 173 2.33 -38.32 7.40
CA GLU A 173 3.19 -39.35 8.02
C GLU A 173 2.38 -40.54 8.58
N MET A 174 1.25 -40.27 9.23
CA MET A 174 0.43 -41.29 9.88
C MET A 174 -0.48 -42.06 8.92
N PHE A 175 -1.00 -41.40 7.88
CA PHE A 175 -2.07 -41.95 7.03
C PHE A 175 -1.71 -42.00 5.53
N GLY A 176 -0.52 -41.53 5.15
CA GLY A 176 -0.11 -41.41 3.75
C GLY A 176 -0.65 -40.15 3.08
N ASN A 177 -0.14 -39.82 1.90
CA ASN A 177 -0.57 -38.66 1.13
C ASN A 177 -1.89 -38.96 0.40
N PRO A 178 -3.01 -38.30 0.73
CA PRO A 178 -4.30 -38.56 0.07
C PRO A 178 -4.33 -38.19 -1.42
N ALA A 179 -3.35 -37.39 -1.91
CA ALA A 179 -3.23 -37.01 -3.31
C ALA A 179 -2.44 -38.05 -4.15
N THR A 180 -1.76 -38.99 -3.54
CA THR A 180 -1.15 -40.15 -4.24
C THR A 180 -2.01 -41.38 -3.99
N PRO A 181 -2.74 -41.91 -5.00
CA PRO A 181 -3.38 -43.20 -4.88
C PRO A 181 -2.29 -44.24 -4.53
N GLY A 182 -2.41 -44.86 -3.36
CA GLY A 182 -1.45 -45.86 -2.94
C GLY A 182 -1.39 -46.99 -3.96
N ASP A 183 -0.18 -47.34 -4.38
CA ASP A 183 0.07 -48.67 -4.97
C ASP A 183 -0.40 -49.73 -3.97
N LYS A 184 -1.49 -50.39 -4.36
CA LYS A 184 -1.94 -51.61 -3.68
C LYS A 184 -1.15 -52.78 -4.15
#